data_1dbf02e561fda3e24474557d79bc8a3a
#
_entry.id   1dbf02e561fda3e24474557d79bc8a3a
#
_cell.length_a   1.000
_cell.length_b   1.000
_cell.length_c   1.000
_cell.angle_alpha   90.00
_cell.angle_beta   90.00
_cell.angle_gamma   90.00
#
_symmetry.space_group_name_H-M   'P 1'
#
loop_
_entity.id
_entity.type
_entity.pdbx_description
1 polymer ?
#
loop_
_entity_poly.entity_id
_entity_poly.type
_entity_poly.pdbx_seq_one_letter_code
_entity_poly.pdbx_strand_id
1 'polypeptide(L)'
;MRGGPLNLGALDTNARYHPVNGNTPEPEGDSLSSSSNSPIRPDPDESEFYNGSNDSQSSIGATFQDMAVTEQQKVPAGRLPAEVLIGIFSKLNKPQDQLNCMLVCKEWARNGVNLLWHRPVCASWEKHERICKTLSLPAPYFAYSGFIKRLNLAGLSKDVSDGSVKPLAACTQVERLTLTHCTQLTDGGLIDLLTDATHLLALDIAGDSEITEASMKVLARYCHRLQGLNITSCKKISNESLMLVAENCRYIKRVSSYLFA
;
A
#
# COMPACT_ATOMS: atom_id res chain seq x y z
N MET A 1 48.66 27.75 8.44
CA MET A 1 48.52 29.11 7.87
C MET A 1 47.18 29.18 7.16
N ARG A 2 46.33 30.08 7.65
CA ARG A 2 45.24 30.83 7.01
C ARG A 2 44.32 30.05 6.03
N GLY A 3 43.11 29.74 6.24
CA GLY A 3 41.99 30.52 6.79
C GLY A 3 41.41 31.50 5.74
N GLY A 4 40.32 31.15 5.00
CA GLY A 4 39.54 32.05 4.17
C GLY A 4 38.07 31.61 4.22
N PRO A 5 37.10 32.57 4.35
CA PRO A 5 35.75 32.30 4.80
C PRO A 5 34.77 32.01 3.69
N LEU A 6 33.76 31.22 4.04
CA LEU A 6 32.55 30.91 3.28
C LEU A 6 31.67 32.18 3.11
N ASN A 7 31.31 32.50 1.88
CA ASN A 7 30.46 33.60 1.54
C ASN A 7 29.01 33.13 1.41
N LEU A 8 28.16 33.56 2.32
CA LEU A 8 26.71 33.40 2.30
C LEU A 8 26.13 34.57 1.49
N GLY A 9 25.72 34.33 0.27
CA GLY A 9 25.02 35.28 -0.59
C GLY A 9 23.51 35.25 -0.34
N ALA A 10 22.98 36.42 -0.12
CA ALA A 10 21.67 36.83 0.33
C ALA A 10 20.49 36.41 -0.57
N LEU A 11 19.38 36.15 0.11
CA LEU A 11 18.02 36.11 -0.40
C LEU A 11 17.56 37.49 -0.86
N ASP A 12 17.16 37.61 -2.11
CA ASP A 12 16.53 38.81 -2.64
C ASP A 12 15.01 38.62 -2.69
N THR A 13 14.33 39.31 -1.79
CA THR A 13 12.89 39.48 -1.75
C THR A 13 12.55 40.81 -2.42
N ASN A 14 11.96 40.77 -3.62
CA ASN A 14 11.00 41.81 -4.06
C ASN A 14 10.62 41.61 -5.54
N ALA A 15 9.39 41.24 -5.82
CA ALA A 15 8.73 41.52 -7.08
C ALA A 15 7.30 42.00 -6.81
N ARG A 16 7.10 43.24 -7.14
CA ARG A 16 5.92 44.09 -6.96
C ARG A 16 4.78 43.66 -7.89
N TYR A 17 3.57 43.71 -7.36
CA TYR A 17 2.32 43.75 -8.11
C TYR A 17 2.19 45.06 -8.91
N HIS A 18 1.70 44.96 -10.14
CA HIS A 18 1.01 46.05 -10.84
C HIS A 18 -0.27 45.54 -11.48
N PRO A 19 -1.42 46.25 -11.30
CA PRO A 19 -2.70 45.88 -11.90
C PRO A 19 -2.87 46.55 -13.28
N VAL A 20 -3.49 45.82 -14.23
CA VAL A 20 -3.99 46.44 -15.47
C VAL A 20 -5.48 46.18 -15.57
N ASN A 21 -6.24 47.27 -15.60
CA ASN A 21 -7.66 47.43 -15.90
C ASN A 21 -7.93 47.25 -17.41
N GLY A 22 -9.11 46.74 -17.74
CA GLY A 22 -9.64 46.88 -19.12
C GLY A 22 -10.90 46.05 -19.41
N ASN A 23 -12.05 46.56 -19.06
CA ASN A 23 -13.40 46.53 -19.66
C ASN A 23 -13.89 45.33 -20.51
N THR A 24 -15.03 44.84 -20.04
CA THR A 24 -16.21 44.09 -20.56
C THR A 24 -16.64 44.33 -22.04
N PRO A 25 -17.52 43.44 -22.65
CA PRO A 25 -18.84 43.09 -22.13
C PRO A 25 -19.29 41.61 -22.28
N GLU A 26 -20.28 41.27 -21.49
CA GLU A 26 -21.06 40.00 -21.52
C GLU A 26 -21.97 39.90 -22.76
N PRO A 27 -22.46 38.67 -23.04
CA PRO A 27 -23.89 38.47 -22.88
C PRO A 27 -24.30 37.20 -22.13
N GLU A 28 -25.47 37.32 -21.56
CA GLU A 28 -26.22 36.40 -20.73
C GLU A 28 -26.50 35.02 -21.37
N GLY A 29 -26.50 34.00 -20.50
CA GLY A 29 -26.98 32.67 -20.86
C GLY A 29 -27.16 31.83 -19.60
N ASP A 30 -28.43 31.73 -19.14
CA ASP A 30 -28.88 30.87 -18.05
C ASP A 30 -28.43 29.43 -18.20
N SER A 31 -27.82 28.86 -17.16
CA SER A 31 -27.93 27.43 -16.91
C SER A 31 -27.66 27.09 -15.47
N LEU A 32 -28.67 26.52 -14.89
CA LEU A 32 -28.83 25.91 -13.59
C LEU A 32 -27.63 25.08 -13.14
N SER A 33 -26.99 25.47 -12.05
CA SER A 33 -26.02 24.66 -11.34
C SER A 33 -26.73 23.56 -10.56
N SER A 34 -26.82 22.37 -11.14
CA SER A 34 -27.11 21.17 -10.40
C SER A 34 -25.84 20.72 -9.68
N SER A 35 -25.84 20.84 -8.37
CA SER A 35 -24.85 20.20 -7.49
C SER A 35 -25.02 18.71 -7.60
N SER A 36 -24.24 18.05 -8.47
CA SER A 36 -24.12 16.62 -8.48
C SER A 36 -23.24 16.18 -7.32
N ASN A 37 -23.86 15.73 -6.23
CA ASN A 37 -23.25 14.81 -5.29
C ASN A 37 -22.93 13.53 -6.05
N SER A 38 -21.74 13.45 -6.62
CA SER A 38 -21.24 12.20 -7.16
C SER A 38 -20.96 11.27 -5.98
N PRO A 39 -21.56 10.07 -5.94
CA PRO A 39 -21.18 9.08 -4.95
C PRO A 39 -19.70 8.77 -5.13
N ILE A 40 -18.98 8.69 -4.01
CA ILE A 40 -17.60 8.25 -3.93
C ILE A 40 -17.52 6.92 -4.66
N ARG A 41 -16.86 6.89 -5.82
CA ARG A 41 -16.61 5.65 -6.54
C ARG A 41 -15.82 4.72 -5.62
N PRO A 42 -16.20 3.44 -5.48
CA PRO A 42 -15.37 2.46 -4.80
C PRO A 42 -13.99 2.45 -5.46
N ASP A 43 -12.98 2.35 -4.62
CA ASP A 43 -11.56 2.35 -4.98
C ASP A 43 -11.33 1.39 -6.16
N PRO A 44 -10.68 1.80 -7.27
CA PRO A 44 -10.46 0.96 -8.45
C PRO A 44 -9.57 -0.27 -8.21
N ASP A 45 -9.19 -0.51 -6.98
CA ASP A 45 -8.38 -1.64 -6.53
C ASP A 45 -9.19 -2.92 -6.26
N GLU A 46 -10.50 -2.85 -6.30
CA GLU A 46 -11.33 -4.05 -6.48
C GLU A 46 -11.39 -4.37 -7.97
N SER A 47 -10.25 -4.73 -8.54
CA SER A 47 -10.26 -5.39 -9.83
C SER A 47 -11.12 -6.64 -9.66
N GLU A 48 -12.08 -6.86 -10.58
CA GLU A 48 -12.93 -8.05 -10.64
C GLU A 48 -12.13 -9.37 -10.66
N PHE A 49 -10.81 -9.24 -10.74
CA PHE A 49 -9.85 -10.33 -10.68
C PHE A 49 -9.92 -11.11 -9.36
N TYR A 50 -10.27 -10.47 -8.23
CA TYR A 50 -10.33 -11.13 -6.94
C TYR A 50 -11.61 -10.79 -6.17
N ASN A 51 -12.75 -11.10 -6.75
CA ASN A 51 -14.04 -11.09 -6.07
C ASN A 51 -14.35 -12.49 -5.50
N GLY A 52 -13.42 -13.00 -4.73
CA GLY A 52 -13.65 -14.17 -3.89
C GLY A 52 -13.96 -13.64 -2.51
N SER A 53 -15.21 -13.68 -2.11
CA SER A 53 -15.65 -13.55 -0.73
C SER A 53 -14.92 -14.58 0.12
N ASN A 54 -13.75 -14.20 0.61
CA ASN A 54 -13.13 -14.84 1.75
C ASN A 54 -13.20 -13.84 2.88
N ASP A 55 -14.24 -13.97 3.67
CA ASP A 55 -14.25 -13.57 5.06
C ASP A 55 -13.06 -14.25 5.77
N SER A 56 -11.87 -13.69 5.57
CA SER A 56 -10.75 -13.94 6.45
C SER A 56 -10.93 -13.12 7.72
N GLN A 57 -12.05 -13.33 8.41
CA GLN A 57 -12.18 -13.05 9.85
C GLN A 57 -11.41 -14.10 10.65
N SER A 58 -10.24 -14.48 10.24
CA SER A 58 -9.43 -15.39 11.02
C SER A 58 -8.10 -14.74 11.36
N SER A 59 -7.91 -14.60 12.64
CA SER A 59 -6.65 -14.31 13.32
C SER A 59 -6.38 -12.86 13.70
N ILE A 60 -7.34 -12.18 14.36
CA ILE A 60 -7.01 -11.20 15.39
C ILE A 60 -7.07 -11.89 16.77
N GLY A 61 -6.70 -13.12 16.82
CA GLY A 61 -6.68 -13.88 18.05
C GLY A 61 -5.33 -14.55 18.20
N ALA A 62 -4.46 -13.96 18.99
CA ALA A 62 -3.42 -14.54 19.81
C ALA A 62 -2.13 -13.74 19.75
N THR A 63 -1.99 -12.76 20.60
CA THR A 63 -0.75 -12.47 21.37
C THR A 63 -0.92 -11.21 22.23
N PHE A 64 -1.95 -11.17 23.06
CA PHE A 64 -2.08 -10.14 24.10
C PHE A 64 -2.26 -10.77 25.49
N GLN A 65 -1.48 -11.78 25.81
CA GLN A 65 -1.29 -12.20 27.18
C GLN A 65 -0.01 -11.57 27.70
N ASP A 66 -0.18 -10.88 28.83
CA ASP A 66 0.78 -10.28 29.73
C ASP A 66 1.03 -8.78 29.57
N MET A 67 0.11 -8.02 30.16
CA MET A 67 0.46 -6.76 30.84
C MET A 67 -0.54 -6.52 31.98
N ALA A 68 -0.11 -6.81 33.19
CA ALA A 68 -0.76 -6.36 34.42
C ALA A 68 -0.78 -4.82 34.43
N VAL A 69 -1.93 -4.22 34.22
CA VAL A 69 -2.14 -2.78 34.26
C VAL A 69 -2.60 -2.41 35.65
N THR A 70 -1.77 -1.68 36.36
CA THR A 70 -2.09 -1.01 37.63
C THR A 70 -3.41 -0.23 37.47
N GLU A 71 -4.37 -0.48 38.37
CA GLU A 71 -5.68 0.16 38.42
C GLU A 71 -5.57 1.66 38.77
N GLN A 72 -5.18 2.50 37.83
CA GLN A 72 -5.34 3.96 37.94
C GLN A 72 -6.45 4.42 37.01
N GLN A 73 -7.45 5.06 37.61
CA GLN A 73 -8.63 5.72 37.05
C GLN A 73 -8.79 5.68 35.53
N LYS A 74 -9.26 4.53 35.01
CA LYS A 74 -9.55 4.40 33.57
C LYS A 74 -10.78 5.24 33.26
N VAL A 75 -10.62 6.24 32.38
CA VAL A 75 -11.74 6.91 31.71
C VAL A 75 -12.70 5.87 31.09
N PRO A 76 -14.02 6.12 30.99
CA PRO A 76 -14.99 5.12 30.53
C PRO A 76 -14.59 4.41 29.23
N ALA A 77 -14.02 5.15 28.26
CA ALA A 77 -13.54 4.59 26.99
C ALA A 77 -12.31 3.69 27.15
N GLY A 78 -11.48 3.88 28.19
CA GLY A 78 -10.33 3.03 28.51
C GLY A 78 -10.70 1.72 29.23
N ARG A 79 -12.01 1.51 29.51
CA ARG A 79 -12.52 0.24 30.09
C ARG A 79 -13.06 -0.71 29.01
N LEU A 80 -13.12 -0.27 27.74
CA LEU A 80 -13.59 -1.11 26.65
C LEU A 80 -12.58 -2.22 26.34
N PRO A 81 -13.04 -3.47 26.17
CA PRO A 81 -12.17 -4.54 25.65
C PRO A 81 -11.55 -4.17 24.31
N ALA A 82 -10.37 -4.72 24.02
CA ALA A 82 -9.63 -4.45 22.77
C ALA A 82 -10.48 -4.73 21.52
N GLU A 83 -11.24 -5.83 21.54
CA GLU A 83 -12.12 -6.25 20.43
C GLU A 83 -13.19 -5.22 20.13
N VAL A 84 -13.76 -4.62 21.18
CA VAL A 84 -14.77 -3.55 21.05
C VAL A 84 -14.14 -2.29 20.45
N LEU A 85 -12.96 -1.90 20.94
CA LEU A 85 -12.20 -0.77 20.39
C LEU A 85 -11.86 -0.98 18.91
N ILE A 86 -11.33 -2.15 18.56
CA ILE A 86 -11.01 -2.52 17.16
C ILE A 86 -12.29 -2.50 16.32
N GLY A 87 -13.40 -3.05 16.84
CA GLY A 87 -14.71 -3.01 16.18
C GLY A 87 -15.19 -1.59 15.90
N ILE A 88 -15.01 -0.66 16.86
CA ILE A 88 -15.35 0.76 16.68
C ILE A 88 -14.42 1.39 15.62
N PHE A 89 -13.10 1.21 15.75
CA PHE A 89 -12.13 1.82 14.83
C PHE A 89 -12.27 1.30 13.39
N SER A 90 -12.67 0.04 13.21
CA SER A 90 -12.93 -0.54 11.88
C SER A 90 -14.11 0.10 11.15
N LYS A 91 -15.00 0.81 11.87
CA LYS A 91 -16.11 1.58 11.28
C LYS A 91 -15.70 2.99 10.84
N LEU A 92 -14.48 3.42 11.16
CA LEU A 92 -13.96 4.70 10.73
C LEU A 92 -13.40 4.56 9.29
N ASN A 93 -14.11 5.17 8.34
CA ASN A 93 -13.78 5.06 6.93
C ASN A 93 -12.58 5.93 6.51
N LYS A 94 -12.23 6.95 7.31
CA LYS A 94 -11.13 7.87 7.00
C LYS A 94 -9.87 7.48 7.76
N PRO A 95 -8.74 7.27 7.09
CA PRO A 95 -7.45 6.98 7.76
C PRO A 95 -7.05 8.04 8.79
N GLN A 96 -7.45 9.31 8.56
CA GLN A 96 -7.17 10.39 9.50
C GLN A 96 -7.91 10.20 10.83
N ASP A 97 -9.16 9.73 10.82
CA ASP A 97 -9.93 9.48 12.03
C ASP A 97 -9.34 8.28 12.80
N GLN A 98 -8.90 7.25 12.10
CA GLN A 98 -8.16 6.13 12.71
C GLN A 98 -6.85 6.61 13.35
N LEU A 99 -6.09 7.48 12.67
CA LEU A 99 -4.88 8.09 13.23
C LEU A 99 -5.20 8.91 14.49
N ASN A 100 -6.25 9.72 14.45
CA ASN A 100 -6.67 10.53 15.61
C ASN A 100 -7.00 9.63 16.81
N CYS A 101 -7.66 8.49 16.60
CA CYS A 101 -7.88 7.50 17.66
C CYS A 101 -6.56 6.96 18.22
N MET A 102 -5.56 6.68 17.38
CA MET A 102 -4.25 6.20 17.83
C MET A 102 -3.47 7.24 18.66
N LEU A 103 -3.78 8.52 18.48
CA LEU A 103 -3.14 9.62 19.24
C LEU A 103 -3.73 9.83 20.63
N VAL A 104 -4.85 9.18 20.97
CA VAL A 104 -5.52 9.34 22.27
C VAL A 104 -4.69 8.76 23.42
N CYS A 105 -4.26 7.50 23.28
CA CYS A 105 -3.39 6.83 24.28
C CYS A 105 -2.68 5.63 23.66
N LYS A 106 -1.68 5.09 24.39
CA LYS A 106 -0.88 3.94 23.93
C LYS A 106 -1.71 2.68 23.68
N GLU A 107 -2.76 2.45 24.46
CA GLU A 107 -3.66 1.31 24.31
C GLU A 107 -4.47 1.43 23.02
N TRP A 108 -5.03 2.61 22.73
CA TRP A 108 -5.73 2.88 21.48
C TRP A 108 -4.79 2.79 20.27
N ALA A 109 -3.56 3.27 20.40
CA ALA A 109 -2.56 3.13 19.35
C ALA A 109 -2.26 1.66 19.01
N ARG A 110 -2.11 0.80 20.03
CA ARG A 110 -1.86 -0.63 19.84
C ARG A 110 -3.03 -1.33 19.13
N ASN A 111 -4.27 -0.95 19.48
CA ASN A 111 -5.48 -1.52 18.89
C ASN A 111 -5.79 -0.97 17.49
N GLY A 112 -5.35 0.27 17.18
CA GLY A 112 -5.62 0.94 15.90
C GLY A 112 -4.55 0.72 14.83
N VAL A 113 -3.29 0.44 15.21
CA VAL A 113 -2.17 0.41 14.27
C VAL A 113 -2.37 -0.61 13.14
N ASN A 114 -2.89 -1.79 13.47
CA ASN A 114 -3.13 -2.84 12.48
C ASN A 114 -4.14 -2.39 11.40
N LEU A 115 -5.22 -1.70 11.81
CA LEU A 115 -6.23 -1.21 10.88
C LEU A 115 -5.66 -0.18 9.91
N LEU A 116 -4.85 0.76 10.41
CA LEU A 116 -4.24 1.81 9.61
C LEU A 116 -3.17 1.25 8.64
N TRP A 117 -2.38 0.26 9.11
CA TRP A 117 -1.26 -0.30 8.35
C TRP A 117 -1.60 -1.57 7.56
N HIS A 118 -2.82 -2.09 7.69
CA HIS A 118 -3.26 -3.26 6.93
C HIS A 118 -3.13 -3.08 5.42
N ARG A 119 -3.53 -1.89 4.93
CA ARG A 119 -3.48 -1.49 3.52
C ARG A 119 -3.03 -0.03 3.41
N PRO A 120 -1.72 0.23 3.48
CA PRO A 120 -1.23 1.60 3.35
C PRO A 120 -1.50 2.15 1.94
N VAL A 121 -2.02 3.38 1.90
CA VAL A 121 -2.39 4.04 0.63
C VAL A 121 -1.16 4.64 -0.03
N CYS A 122 -0.67 4.00 -1.09
CA CYS A 122 0.46 4.47 -1.91
C CYS A 122 -0.03 5.33 -3.09
N ALA A 123 -0.85 6.36 -2.83
CA ALA A 123 -1.46 7.20 -3.87
C ALA A 123 -0.52 8.27 -4.44
N SER A 124 0.62 8.54 -3.82
CA SER A 124 1.64 9.47 -4.31
C SER A 124 3.02 8.99 -3.90
N TRP A 125 4.03 9.43 -4.66
CA TRP A 125 5.43 9.09 -4.37
C TRP A 125 5.84 9.50 -2.95
N GLU A 126 5.42 10.67 -2.50
CA GLU A 126 5.70 11.15 -1.15
C GLU A 126 5.16 10.22 -0.05
N LYS A 127 3.94 9.69 -0.24
CA LYS A 127 3.36 8.72 0.71
C LYS A 127 4.12 7.40 0.70
N HIS A 128 4.48 6.91 -0.48
CA HIS A 128 5.31 5.71 -0.61
C HIS A 128 6.67 5.89 0.09
N GLU A 129 7.34 7.01 -0.13
CA GLU A 129 8.63 7.31 0.52
C GLU A 129 8.51 7.35 2.04
N ARG A 130 7.43 7.95 2.58
CA ARG A 130 7.17 7.96 4.04
C ARG A 130 6.97 6.55 4.60
N ILE A 131 6.24 5.69 3.87
CA ILE A 131 6.07 4.29 4.25
C ILE A 131 7.44 3.59 4.26
N CYS A 132 8.21 3.71 3.20
CA CYS A 132 9.54 3.11 3.09
C CYS A 132 10.50 3.60 4.19
N LYS A 133 10.51 4.91 4.49
CA LYS A 133 11.27 5.48 5.61
C LYS A 133 10.86 4.86 6.94
N THR A 134 9.57 4.68 7.19
CA THR A 134 9.07 4.09 8.43
C THR A 134 9.47 2.62 8.55
N LEU A 135 9.40 1.86 7.45
CA LEU A 135 9.82 0.45 7.42
C LEU A 135 11.32 0.27 7.62
N SER A 136 12.12 1.27 7.22
CA SER A 136 13.59 1.26 7.36
C SER A 136 14.09 1.79 8.69
N LEU A 137 13.22 2.17 9.63
CA LEU A 137 13.64 2.63 10.95
C LEU A 137 14.34 1.50 11.72
N PRO A 138 15.50 1.76 12.33
CA PRO A 138 16.25 0.72 13.06
C PRO A 138 15.56 0.25 14.34
N ALA A 139 14.72 1.10 14.96
CA ALA A 139 13.98 0.79 16.17
C ALA A 139 12.59 1.43 16.13
N PRO A 140 11.67 0.93 15.31
CA PRO A 140 10.32 1.46 15.23
C PRO A 140 9.54 1.08 16.50
N TYR A 141 8.59 1.95 16.91
CA TYR A 141 7.73 1.65 18.06
C TYR A 141 6.84 0.42 17.84
N PHE A 142 6.39 0.20 16.59
CA PHE A 142 5.66 -0.99 16.15
C PHE A 142 6.44 -1.69 15.04
N ALA A 143 6.29 -3.01 14.93
CA ALA A 143 6.78 -3.79 13.77
C ALA A 143 5.84 -3.57 12.56
N TYR A 144 5.90 -2.36 11.97
CA TYR A 144 4.96 -1.94 10.92
C TYR A 144 4.89 -2.88 9.73
N SER A 145 6.00 -3.48 9.32
CA SER A 145 6.05 -4.45 8.22
C SER A 145 5.14 -5.67 8.45
N GLY A 146 4.97 -6.08 9.72
CA GLY A 146 4.10 -7.22 10.08
C GLY A 146 2.60 -6.93 9.96
N PHE A 147 2.18 -5.68 9.91
CA PHE A 147 0.76 -5.31 9.78
C PHE A 147 0.31 -5.20 8.32
N ILE A 148 1.24 -5.04 7.37
CA ILE A 148 0.90 -4.84 5.96
C ILE A 148 0.47 -6.15 5.34
N LYS A 149 -0.81 -6.22 4.95
CA LYS A 149 -1.42 -7.37 4.27
C LYS A 149 -1.68 -7.11 2.80
N ARG A 150 -1.85 -5.84 2.40
CA ARG A 150 -2.12 -5.47 1.02
C ARG A 150 -1.22 -4.32 0.59
N LEU A 151 -0.53 -4.50 -0.53
CA LEU A 151 0.28 -3.48 -1.19
C LEU A 151 -0.23 -3.27 -2.60
N ASN A 152 -0.57 -2.03 -2.92
CA ASN A 152 -0.96 -1.62 -4.26
C ASN A 152 -0.08 -0.44 -4.70
N LEU A 153 0.75 -0.67 -5.71
CA LEU A 153 1.65 0.32 -6.30
C LEU A 153 1.24 0.72 -7.74
N ALA A 154 0.11 0.22 -8.24
CA ALA A 154 -0.35 0.52 -9.60
C ALA A 154 -0.49 2.04 -9.87
N GLY A 155 -0.91 2.82 -8.86
CA GLY A 155 -0.99 4.28 -8.94
C GLY A 155 0.36 4.98 -9.11
N LEU A 156 1.48 4.29 -8.85
CA LEU A 156 2.86 4.78 -8.95
C LEU A 156 3.67 4.04 -10.03
N SER A 157 2.99 3.36 -10.94
CA SER A 157 3.59 2.41 -11.89
C SER A 157 4.77 2.95 -12.69
N LYS A 158 4.81 4.27 -12.97
CA LYS A 158 5.89 4.93 -13.71
C LYS A 158 7.16 5.15 -12.89
N ASP A 159 7.01 5.20 -11.57
CA ASP A 159 8.09 5.56 -10.63
C ASP A 159 8.61 4.33 -9.86
N VAL A 160 7.86 3.21 -9.90
CA VAL A 160 8.23 1.98 -9.20
C VAL A 160 9.37 1.28 -9.93
N SER A 161 10.49 1.11 -9.23
CA SER A 161 11.70 0.41 -9.68
C SER A 161 12.21 -0.53 -8.59
N ASP A 162 13.18 -1.37 -8.88
CA ASP A 162 13.75 -2.33 -7.91
C ASP A 162 14.22 -1.64 -6.62
N GLY A 163 14.86 -0.47 -6.74
CA GLY A 163 15.31 0.30 -5.58
C GLY A 163 14.16 0.79 -4.69
N SER A 164 13.04 1.16 -5.30
CA SER A 164 11.89 1.71 -4.60
C SER A 164 11.09 0.65 -3.82
N VAL A 165 11.11 -0.60 -4.27
CA VAL A 165 10.39 -1.71 -3.61
C VAL A 165 11.22 -2.41 -2.53
N LYS A 166 12.54 -2.22 -2.53
CA LYS A 166 13.44 -2.89 -1.60
C LYS A 166 13.06 -2.77 -0.12
N PRO A 167 12.64 -1.59 0.42
CA PRO A 167 12.18 -1.49 1.80
C PRO A 167 10.90 -2.30 2.07
N LEU A 168 10.09 -2.54 1.05
CA LEU A 168 8.85 -3.30 1.14
C LEU A 168 9.08 -4.81 1.25
N ALA A 169 10.26 -5.31 0.90
CA ALA A 169 10.64 -6.72 1.07
C ALA A 169 10.57 -7.18 2.55
N ALA A 170 10.68 -6.25 3.50
CA ALA A 170 10.47 -6.53 4.93
C ALA A 170 9.02 -6.91 5.26
N CYS A 171 8.06 -6.71 4.34
CA CYS A 171 6.63 -6.96 4.57
C CYS A 171 6.27 -8.42 4.24
N THR A 172 6.78 -9.38 5.02
CA THR A 172 6.61 -10.82 4.77
C THR A 172 5.18 -11.33 4.95
N GLN A 173 4.30 -10.51 5.55
CA GLN A 173 2.90 -10.84 5.83
C GLN A 173 1.94 -10.40 4.72
N VAL A 174 2.46 -9.96 3.57
CA VAL A 174 1.64 -9.50 2.44
C VAL A 174 0.85 -10.68 1.86
N GLU A 175 -0.46 -10.46 1.76
CA GLU A 175 -1.42 -11.40 1.18
C GLU A 175 -1.80 -11.01 -0.25
N ARG A 176 -1.80 -9.72 -0.56
CA ARG A 176 -2.10 -9.21 -1.91
C ARG A 176 -1.09 -8.17 -2.34
N LEU A 177 -0.52 -8.38 -3.52
CA LEU A 177 0.48 -7.51 -4.13
C LEU A 177 0.03 -7.12 -5.53
N THR A 178 -0.16 -5.82 -5.77
CA THR A 178 -0.56 -5.25 -7.06
C THR A 178 0.53 -4.32 -7.55
N LEU A 179 1.12 -4.66 -8.70
CA LEU A 179 2.24 -3.96 -9.34
C LEU A 179 1.93 -3.60 -10.81
N THR A 180 0.66 -3.59 -11.16
CA THR A 180 0.19 -3.42 -12.54
C THR A 180 0.87 -2.25 -13.26
N HIS A 181 1.42 -2.50 -14.46
CA HIS A 181 2.14 -1.53 -15.29
C HIS A 181 3.39 -0.91 -14.68
N CYS A 182 4.04 -1.57 -13.73
CA CYS A 182 5.33 -1.13 -13.16
C CYS A 182 6.49 -1.47 -14.12
N THR A 183 6.54 -0.79 -15.25
CA THR A 183 7.45 -1.11 -16.36
C THR A 183 8.95 -0.93 -16.07
N GLN A 184 9.31 -0.25 -14.98
CA GLN A 184 10.70 -0.12 -14.52
C GLN A 184 11.08 -1.17 -13.45
N LEU A 185 10.12 -2.00 -13.04
CA LEU A 185 10.37 -3.11 -12.12
C LEU A 185 10.92 -4.29 -12.92
N THR A 186 12.01 -4.87 -12.45
CA THR A 186 12.62 -6.06 -13.04
C THR A 186 12.45 -7.28 -12.14
N ASP A 187 12.94 -8.43 -12.61
CA ASP A 187 12.99 -9.64 -11.80
C ASP A 187 13.69 -9.41 -10.44
N GLY A 188 14.73 -8.55 -10.40
CA GLY A 188 15.45 -8.25 -9.16
C GLY A 188 14.54 -7.74 -8.06
N GLY A 189 13.77 -6.69 -8.34
CA GLY A 189 12.84 -6.10 -7.36
C GLY A 189 11.68 -7.03 -7.01
N LEU A 190 11.14 -7.76 -7.99
CA LEU A 190 10.05 -8.69 -7.74
C LEU A 190 10.52 -9.91 -6.92
N ILE A 191 11.70 -10.44 -7.18
CA ILE A 191 12.30 -11.53 -6.42
C ILE A 191 12.50 -11.14 -4.96
N ASP A 192 13.01 -9.92 -4.70
CA ASP A 192 13.16 -9.41 -3.33
C ASP A 192 11.82 -9.39 -2.58
N LEU A 193 10.72 -9.02 -3.26
CA LEU A 193 9.38 -9.01 -2.68
C LEU A 193 8.78 -10.41 -2.45
N LEU A 194 9.15 -11.39 -3.28
CA LEU A 194 8.56 -12.73 -3.25
C LEU A 194 9.30 -13.72 -2.34
N THR A 195 10.59 -13.51 -2.07
CA THR A 195 11.45 -14.49 -1.39
C THR A 195 10.92 -14.90 -0.02
N ASP A 196 10.34 -13.98 0.75
CA ASP A 196 9.78 -14.27 2.08
C ASP A 196 8.24 -14.10 2.13
N ALA A 197 7.58 -13.94 0.97
CA ALA A 197 6.14 -13.70 0.88
C ALA A 197 5.31 -15.00 0.97
N THR A 198 5.55 -15.81 2.00
CA THR A 198 4.89 -17.12 2.17
C THR A 198 3.37 -17.03 2.40
N HIS A 199 2.85 -15.85 2.73
CA HIS A 199 1.44 -15.57 2.95
C HIS A 199 0.71 -15.05 1.70
N LEU A 200 1.40 -14.90 0.57
CA LEU A 200 0.85 -14.32 -0.64
C LEU A 200 -0.29 -15.16 -1.20
N LEU A 201 -1.46 -14.54 -1.33
CA LEU A 201 -2.68 -15.13 -1.89
C LEU A 201 -2.96 -14.64 -3.31
N ALA A 202 -2.60 -13.39 -3.62
CA ALA A 202 -2.83 -12.81 -4.95
C ALA A 202 -1.65 -11.94 -5.38
N LEU A 203 -1.21 -12.15 -6.63
CA LEU A 203 -0.19 -11.37 -7.30
C LEU A 203 -0.75 -10.83 -8.62
N ASP A 204 -0.66 -9.52 -8.80
CA ASP A 204 -1.00 -8.85 -10.05
C ASP A 204 0.22 -8.06 -10.56
N ILE A 205 0.78 -8.53 -11.69
CA ILE A 205 1.91 -7.93 -12.40
C ILE A 205 1.56 -7.66 -13.86
N ALA A 206 0.27 -7.43 -14.13
CA ALA A 206 -0.19 -7.19 -15.49
C ALA A 206 0.52 -6.00 -16.13
N GLY A 207 1.03 -6.18 -17.34
CA GLY A 207 1.72 -5.14 -18.11
C GLY A 207 3.17 -4.90 -17.72
N ASP A 208 3.76 -5.72 -16.84
CA ASP A 208 5.17 -5.61 -16.46
C ASP A 208 6.03 -6.37 -17.47
N SER A 209 6.59 -5.61 -18.43
CA SER A 209 7.30 -6.18 -19.58
C SER A 209 8.68 -6.75 -19.24
N GLU A 210 9.25 -6.35 -18.12
CA GLU A 210 10.62 -6.75 -17.71
C GLU A 210 10.65 -7.99 -16.82
N ILE A 211 9.49 -8.48 -16.39
CA ILE A 211 9.37 -9.70 -15.58
C ILE A 211 9.48 -10.92 -16.48
N THR A 212 10.30 -11.89 -16.04
CA THR A 212 10.61 -13.12 -16.77
C THR A 212 10.30 -14.38 -15.96
N GLU A 213 10.71 -15.52 -16.52
CA GLU A 213 10.63 -16.82 -15.84
C GLU A 213 11.39 -16.86 -14.50
N ALA A 214 12.40 -16.01 -14.30
CA ALA A 214 13.17 -15.99 -13.05
C ALA A 214 12.27 -15.69 -11.84
N SER A 215 11.41 -14.69 -11.97
CA SER A 215 10.42 -14.37 -10.93
C SER A 215 9.39 -15.49 -10.74
N MET A 216 8.97 -16.16 -11.82
CA MET A 216 8.01 -17.27 -11.73
C MET A 216 8.59 -18.48 -10.99
N LYS A 217 9.88 -18.76 -11.17
CA LYS A 217 10.58 -19.82 -10.41
C LYS A 217 10.61 -19.51 -8.90
N VAL A 218 10.85 -18.26 -8.53
CA VAL A 218 10.82 -17.82 -7.12
C VAL A 218 9.40 -17.87 -6.56
N LEU A 219 8.41 -17.40 -7.31
CA LEU A 219 6.99 -17.49 -6.95
C LEU A 219 6.58 -18.94 -6.65
N ALA A 220 6.92 -19.87 -7.53
CA ALA A 220 6.65 -21.30 -7.37
C ALA A 220 7.33 -21.88 -6.11
N ARG A 221 8.52 -21.41 -5.78
CA ARG A 221 9.32 -21.91 -4.66
C ARG A 221 8.83 -21.43 -3.30
N TYR A 222 8.31 -20.21 -3.18
CA TYR A 222 8.02 -19.60 -1.86
C TYR A 222 6.53 -19.33 -1.62
N CYS A 223 5.73 -19.11 -2.68
CA CYS A 223 4.36 -18.63 -2.55
C CYS A 223 3.31 -19.75 -2.71
N HIS A 224 3.44 -20.82 -1.93
CA HIS A 224 2.57 -22.02 -2.07
C HIS A 224 1.08 -21.78 -1.76
N ARG A 225 0.73 -20.65 -1.09
CA ARG A 225 -0.64 -20.29 -0.76
C ARG A 225 -1.33 -19.47 -1.86
N LEU A 226 -0.64 -19.20 -2.97
CA LEU A 226 -1.16 -18.39 -4.06
C LEU A 226 -2.49 -18.93 -4.61
N GLN A 227 -3.49 -18.05 -4.73
CA GLN A 227 -4.82 -18.35 -5.22
C GLN A 227 -5.15 -17.62 -6.53
N GLY A 228 -4.57 -16.44 -6.72
CA GLY A 228 -4.76 -15.61 -7.91
C GLY A 228 -3.45 -15.10 -8.48
N LEU A 229 -3.29 -15.22 -9.81
CA LEU A 229 -2.14 -14.71 -10.54
C LEU A 229 -2.60 -13.98 -11.80
N ASN A 230 -2.25 -12.71 -11.92
CA ASN A 230 -2.48 -11.92 -13.13
C ASN A 230 -1.13 -11.56 -13.76
N ILE A 231 -0.90 -12.11 -14.95
CA ILE A 231 0.29 -11.89 -15.80
C ILE A 231 -0.11 -11.39 -17.18
N THR A 232 -1.28 -10.78 -17.29
CA THR A 232 -1.77 -10.23 -18.55
C THR A 232 -0.71 -9.31 -19.16
N SER A 233 -0.38 -9.49 -20.43
CA SER A 233 0.63 -8.70 -21.16
C SER A 233 2.08 -8.85 -20.69
N CYS A 234 2.42 -9.84 -19.85
CA CYS A 234 3.81 -10.20 -19.52
C CYS A 234 4.40 -11.12 -20.57
N LYS A 235 4.97 -10.56 -21.61
CA LYS A 235 5.41 -11.30 -22.83
C LYS A 235 6.62 -12.21 -22.63
N LYS A 236 7.40 -12.01 -21.56
CA LYS A 236 8.64 -12.76 -21.28
C LYS A 236 8.41 -13.97 -20.35
N ILE A 237 7.15 -14.26 -20.00
CA ILE A 237 6.81 -15.40 -19.16
C ILE A 237 6.40 -16.56 -20.08
N SER A 238 7.08 -17.71 -19.98
CA SER A 238 6.79 -18.89 -20.77
C SER A 238 5.72 -19.79 -20.16
N ASN A 239 5.13 -20.67 -20.99
CA ASN A 239 4.19 -21.66 -20.53
C ASN A 239 4.82 -22.66 -19.55
N GLU A 240 6.11 -23.01 -19.75
CA GLU A 240 6.85 -23.90 -18.86
C GLU A 240 6.95 -23.32 -17.44
N SER A 241 7.21 -22.01 -17.33
CA SER A 241 7.28 -21.35 -16.02
C SER A 241 5.92 -21.28 -15.33
N LEU A 242 4.83 -21.18 -16.10
CA LEU A 242 3.45 -21.22 -15.56
C LEU A 242 3.08 -22.64 -15.10
N MET A 243 3.49 -23.68 -15.82
CA MET A 243 3.31 -25.06 -15.39
C MET A 243 4.02 -25.30 -14.05
N LEU A 244 5.26 -24.81 -13.89
CA LEU A 244 5.99 -24.91 -12.64
C LEU A 244 5.23 -24.20 -11.47
N VAL A 245 4.64 -23.03 -11.72
CA VAL A 245 3.82 -22.35 -10.71
C VAL A 245 2.57 -23.18 -10.37
N ALA A 246 1.88 -23.73 -11.38
CA ALA A 246 0.68 -24.55 -11.16
C ALA A 246 0.97 -25.83 -10.36
N GLU A 247 2.11 -26.48 -10.59
CA GLU A 247 2.54 -27.68 -9.86
C GLU A 247 2.83 -27.41 -8.39
N ASN A 248 3.39 -26.23 -8.07
CA ASN A 248 3.82 -25.88 -6.71
C ASN A 248 2.77 -25.09 -5.91
N CYS A 249 1.92 -24.33 -6.58
CA CYS A 249 0.88 -23.50 -5.96
C CYS A 249 -0.50 -24.14 -6.09
N ARG A 250 -0.75 -25.21 -5.32
CA ARG A 250 -1.95 -26.07 -5.43
C ARG A 250 -3.27 -25.36 -5.08
N TYR A 251 -3.23 -24.16 -4.53
CA TYR A 251 -4.42 -23.38 -4.17
C TYR A 251 -4.84 -22.41 -5.26
N ILE A 252 -4.17 -22.38 -6.43
CA ILE A 252 -4.54 -21.48 -7.53
C ILE A 252 -5.96 -21.74 -7.98
N LYS A 253 -6.78 -20.68 -7.96
CA LYS A 253 -8.17 -20.67 -8.41
C LYS A 253 -8.36 -19.88 -9.71
N ARG A 254 -7.48 -18.91 -9.95
CA ARG A 254 -7.57 -18.01 -11.10
C ARG A 254 -6.19 -17.61 -11.61
N VAL A 255 -6.00 -17.75 -12.90
CA VAL A 255 -4.86 -17.20 -13.64
C VAL A 255 -5.41 -16.36 -14.79
N SER A 256 -5.00 -15.10 -14.88
CA SER A 256 -5.28 -14.23 -16.03
C SER A 256 -3.99 -14.09 -16.83
N SER A 257 -4.02 -14.54 -18.06
CA SER A 257 -2.95 -14.40 -19.03
C SER A 257 -3.57 -14.12 -20.40
N TYR A 258 -3.15 -13.06 -21.10
CA TYR A 258 -3.33 -12.95 -22.54
C TYR A 258 -1.96 -13.22 -23.15
N LEU A 259 -1.72 -14.46 -23.49
CA LEU A 259 -0.63 -14.85 -24.38
C LEU A 259 -1.15 -14.56 -25.79
N PHE A 260 -0.83 -13.41 -26.36
CA PHE A 260 -0.98 -13.21 -27.79
C PHE A 260 0.08 -14.09 -28.46
N ALA A 261 -0.40 -15.07 -29.19
CA ALA A 261 0.40 -15.88 -30.07
C ALA A 261 1.02 -15.03 -31.20
#